data_207b6603b8bab86dca7d77cf96f28b28
#
_entry.id   207b6603b8bab86dca7d77cf96f28b28
#
_cell.length_a   1.000
_cell.length_b   1.000
_cell.length_c   1.000
_cell.angle_alpha   90.00
_cell.angle_beta   90.00
_cell.angle_gamma   90.00
#
_symmetry.space_group_name_H-M   'P 1'
#
loop_
_entity.id
_entity.type
_entity.pdbx_description
1 polymer ?
#
loop_
_entity_poly.entity_id
_entity_poly.type
_entity_poly.pdbx_seq_one_letter_code
_entity_poly.pdbx_strand_id
1 'polypeptide(L)'
;VPEHESSHQGGFRLIVNGEGIIAFENATQAQYLEDGWTHEELGTYQRAWNLTWTSSPTSTEPVEFIVHGNTVNGNVLSSGDEWNSFGQAISHVDNPVQPEQPVFNRDIGVLDWSVFTLGLSALVFFFIRVIR
;
A
#
# COMPACT_ATOMS: atom_id res chain seq x y z
N VAL A 1 -6.59 6.61 -9.23
CA VAL A 1 -5.97 7.60 -8.33
C VAL A 1 -6.93 8.77 -8.16
N PRO A 2 -7.25 9.21 -6.92
CA PRO A 2 -8.09 10.38 -6.69
C PRO A 2 -7.50 11.65 -7.33
N GLU A 3 -8.34 12.62 -7.65
CA GLU A 3 -7.90 13.90 -8.15
C GLU A 3 -7.54 14.83 -6.98
N HIS A 4 -6.39 15.50 -7.07
CA HIS A 4 -6.02 16.52 -6.09
C HIS A 4 -6.76 17.82 -6.39
N GLU A 5 -7.18 18.55 -5.35
CA GLU A 5 -7.97 19.78 -5.50
C GLU A 5 -7.28 20.88 -6.35
N SER A 6 -5.95 20.93 -6.33
CA SER A 6 -5.17 21.97 -7.01
C SER A 6 -4.45 21.50 -8.29
N SER A 7 -4.51 20.21 -8.62
CA SER A 7 -3.82 19.65 -9.79
C SER A 7 -4.54 18.42 -10.32
N HIS A 8 -4.53 18.26 -11.65
CA HIS A 8 -5.01 17.05 -12.32
C HIS A 8 -3.92 15.99 -12.53
N GLN A 9 -2.70 16.27 -12.09
CA GLN A 9 -1.56 15.37 -12.27
C GLN A 9 -1.58 14.27 -11.22
N GLY A 10 -1.05 13.11 -11.60
CA GLY A 10 -0.88 11.99 -10.71
C GLY A 10 -0.06 10.89 -11.35
N GLY A 11 0.17 9.85 -10.61
CA GLY A 11 0.97 8.74 -11.06
C GLY A 11 0.68 7.44 -10.32
N PHE A 12 1.31 6.38 -10.80
CA PHE A 12 1.28 5.09 -10.13
C PHE A 12 2.65 4.42 -10.15
N ARG A 13 2.85 3.50 -9.24
CA ARG A 13 3.89 2.48 -9.27
C ARG A 13 3.22 1.13 -9.06
N LEU A 14 3.45 0.18 -9.95
CA LEU A 14 2.99 -1.20 -9.84
C LEU A 14 4.20 -2.12 -9.75
N ILE A 15 4.27 -2.87 -8.67
CA ILE A 15 5.24 -3.95 -8.47
C ILE A 15 4.47 -5.26 -8.56
N VAL A 16 5.01 -6.24 -9.27
CA VAL A 16 4.42 -7.57 -9.41
C VAL A 16 5.45 -8.59 -8.97
N ASN A 17 5.15 -9.26 -7.87
CA ASN A 17 5.97 -10.33 -7.32
C ASN A 17 5.37 -11.67 -7.78
N GLY A 18 5.98 -12.30 -8.74
CA GLY A 18 5.54 -13.57 -9.32
C GLY A 18 5.63 -13.57 -10.85
N GLU A 19 5.23 -14.68 -11.44
CA GLU A 19 5.33 -14.89 -12.88
C GLU A 19 4.06 -14.47 -13.62
N GLY A 20 4.25 -13.94 -14.82
CA GLY A 20 3.17 -13.55 -15.73
C GLY A 20 3.58 -12.40 -16.63
N ILE A 21 2.69 -12.03 -17.52
CA ILE A 21 2.89 -10.97 -18.50
C ILE A 21 1.89 -9.85 -18.23
N ILE A 22 2.40 -8.62 -18.13
CA ILE A 22 1.59 -7.41 -18.05
C ILE A 22 1.54 -6.74 -19.42
N ALA A 23 0.34 -6.39 -19.84
CA ALA A 23 0.10 -5.58 -21.03
C ALA A 23 -0.81 -4.41 -20.67
N PHE A 24 -0.36 -3.20 -20.92
CA PHE A 24 -1.18 -1.99 -20.78
C PHE A 24 -2.01 -1.80 -22.05
N GLU A 25 -3.26 -1.39 -21.89
CA GLU A 25 -4.15 -1.07 -23.01
C GLU A 25 -3.56 0.04 -23.88
N ASN A 26 -2.93 1.03 -23.26
CA ASN A 26 -2.15 2.06 -23.94
C ASN A 26 -0.69 2.01 -23.48
N ALA A 27 0.15 1.32 -24.25
CA ALA A 27 1.55 1.12 -23.95
C ALA A 27 2.39 2.42 -23.90
N THR A 28 1.88 3.54 -24.48
CA THR A 28 2.59 4.83 -24.44
C THR A 28 2.39 5.60 -23.13
N GLN A 29 1.55 5.09 -22.24
CA GLN A 29 1.22 5.75 -20.97
C GLN A 29 1.88 5.09 -19.76
N ALA A 30 2.61 3.98 -19.99
CA ALA A 30 3.30 3.25 -18.93
C ALA A 30 4.64 2.72 -19.41
N GLN A 31 5.61 2.68 -18.52
CA GLN A 31 6.95 2.17 -18.73
C GLN A 31 7.38 1.24 -17.60
N TYR A 32 8.28 0.33 -17.91
CA TYR A 32 8.95 -0.50 -16.91
C TYR A 32 10.25 0.15 -16.47
N LEU A 33 10.39 0.45 -15.20
CA LEU A 33 11.55 1.14 -14.64
C LEU A 33 11.82 0.63 -13.21
N GLU A 34 13.09 0.35 -12.87
CA GLU A 34 13.50 -0.04 -11.50
C GLU A 34 12.62 -1.13 -10.88
N ASP A 35 12.50 -2.26 -11.58
CA ASP A 35 11.73 -3.44 -11.16
C ASP A 35 10.22 -3.24 -10.95
N GLY A 36 9.63 -2.26 -11.64
CA GLY A 36 8.19 -2.02 -11.59
C GLY A 36 7.69 -1.19 -12.76
N TRP A 37 6.38 -1.18 -12.93
CA TRP A 37 5.71 -0.36 -13.91
C TRP A 37 5.35 1.00 -13.32
N THR A 38 5.51 2.05 -14.10
CA THR A 38 5.10 3.40 -13.73
C THR A 38 4.52 4.12 -14.96
N HIS A 39 3.87 5.25 -14.72
CA HIS A 39 3.34 6.07 -15.81
C HIS A 39 4.47 6.73 -16.61
N GLU A 40 4.22 6.94 -17.89
CA GLU A 40 4.98 7.83 -18.76
C GLU A 40 4.50 9.28 -18.63
N GLU A 41 5.27 10.23 -19.15
CA GLU A 41 4.91 11.65 -19.13
C GLU A 41 3.51 11.91 -19.70
N LEU A 42 3.14 11.23 -20.79
CA LEU A 42 1.81 11.33 -21.39
C LEU A 42 0.69 10.78 -20.49
N GLY A 43 1.04 9.92 -19.54
CA GLY A 43 0.11 9.35 -18.57
C GLY A 43 -0.13 10.21 -17.34
N THR A 44 0.61 11.29 -17.14
CA THR A 44 0.57 12.13 -15.92
C THR A 44 -0.80 12.79 -15.68
N TYR A 45 -1.53 13.09 -16.76
CA TYR A 45 -2.81 13.79 -16.68
C TYR A 45 -4.04 12.87 -16.58
N GLN A 46 -3.84 11.57 -16.49
CA GLN A 46 -4.93 10.61 -16.30
C GLN A 46 -4.96 10.07 -14.86
N ARG A 47 -6.08 9.45 -14.50
CA ARG A 47 -6.33 8.89 -13.16
C ARG A 47 -6.54 7.39 -13.15
N ALA A 48 -6.58 6.80 -14.34
CA ALA A 48 -6.78 5.37 -14.52
C ALA A 48 -5.86 4.84 -15.62
N TRP A 49 -5.28 3.70 -15.36
CA TRP A 49 -4.46 2.95 -16.31
C TRP A 49 -5.00 1.53 -16.35
N ASN A 50 -5.44 1.11 -17.53
CA ASN A 50 -5.97 -0.23 -17.75
C ASN A 50 -4.84 -1.16 -18.18
N LEU A 51 -4.76 -2.29 -17.52
CA LEU A 51 -3.81 -3.34 -17.85
C LEU A 51 -4.47 -4.71 -17.79
N THR A 52 -3.89 -5.65 -18.51
CA THR A 52 -4.20 -7.07 -18.42
C THR A 52 -2.95 -7.79 -17.91
N TRP A 53 -3.13 -8.62 -16.90
CA TRP A 53 -2.13 -9.59 -16.49
C TRP A 53 -2.54 -10.97 -16.97
N THR A 54 -1.59 -11.69 -17.56
CA THR A 54 -1.76 -13.09 -17.99
C THR A 54 -0.82 -13.95 -17.18
N SER A 55 -1.36 -14.93 -16.46
CA SER A 55 -0.59 -15.85 -15.65
C SER A 55 0.37 -16.69 -16.49
N SER A 56 1.51 -17.05 -15.92
CA SER A 56 2.39 -18.07 -16.49
C SER A 56 1.68 -19.43 -16.54
N PRO A 57 1.67 -20.14 -17.67
CA PRO A 57 1.01 -21.45 -17.77
C PRO A 57 1.73 -22.54 -16.97
N THR A 58 2.95 -22.28 -16.52
CA THR A 58 3.83 -23.26 -15.84
C THR A 58 3.99 -22.98 -14.35
N SER A 59 3.60 -21.79 -13.87
CA SER A 59 3.70 -21.42 -12.46
C SER A 59 2.41 -21.72 -11.73
N THR A 60 2.52 -22.33 -10.56
CA THR A 60 1.42 -22.51 -9.60
C THR A 60 1.59 -21.61 -8.37
N GLU A 61 2.65 -20.80 -8.37
CA GLU A 61 2.91 -19.88 -7.26
C GLU A 61 1.94 -18.69 -7.25
N PRO A 62 1.59 -18.20 -6.09
CA PRO A 62 0.80 -16.98 -5.96
C PRO A 62 1.52 -15.79 -6.57
N VAL A 63 0.77 -14.83 -7.09
CA VAL A 63 1.30 -13.58 -7.61
C VAL A 63 0.75 -12.44 -6.78
N GLU A 64 1.64 -11.58 -6.29
CA GLU A 64 1.29 -10.40 -5.52
C GLU A 64 1.42 -9.14 -6.37
N PHE A 65 0.41 -8.31 -6.34
CA PHE A 65 0.37 -7.00 -6.96
C PHE A 65 0.41 -5.93 -5.87
N ILE A 66 1.39 -5.03 -5.93
CA ILE A 66 1.51 -3.90 -5.03
C ILE A 66 1.40 -2.64 -5.86
N VAL A 67 0.40 -1.83 -5.60
CA VAL A 67 0.14 -0.58 -6.33
C VAL A 67 0.29 0.60 -5.37
N HIS A 68 1.13 1.54 -5.76
CA HIS A 68 1.21 2.83 -5.12
C HIS A 68 0.63 3.87 -6.07
N GLY A 69 -0.26 4.69 -5.58
CA GLY A 69 -0.81 5.82 -6.32
C GLY A 69 -0.44 7.13 -5.66
N ASN A 70 -0.17 8.17 -6.45
CA ASN A 70 -0.02 9.50 -5.91
C ASN A 70 -0.84 10.53 -6.71
N THR A 71 -1.20 11.60 -6.03
CA THR A 71 -1.74 12.81 -6.64
C THR A 71 -0.87 13.98 -6.21
N VAL A 72 -0.44 14.80 -7.18
CA VAL A 72 0.46 15.91 -6.91
C VAL A 72 -0.30 17.23 -6.91
N ASN A 73 0.10 18.13 -6.02
CA ASN A 73 -0.52 19.46 -5.88
C ASN A 73 0.02 20.51 -6.85
N GLY A 74 0.99 20.15 -7.71
CA GLY A 74 1.55 21.02 -8.74
C GLY A 74 2.54 22.08 -8.24
N ASN A 75 2.97 22.02 -6.97
CA ASN A 75 3.90 23.02 -6.40
C ASN A 75 5.39 22.74 -6.65
N VAL A 76 5.71 21.70 -7.44
CA VAL A 76 7.08 21.23 -7.76
C VAL A 76 7.84 20.64 -6.55
N LEU A 77 7.22 20.60 -5.39
CA LEU A 77 7.78 20.02 -4.17
C LEU A 77 6.99 18.75 -3.82
N SER A 78 7.62 17.82 -3.11
CA SER A 78 6.93 16.62 -2.59
C SER A 78 6.02 16.90 -1.39
N SER A 79 5.98 18.13 -0.90
CA SER A 79 5.15 18.53 0.23
C SER A 79 3.70 18.77 -0.21
N GLY A 80 2.76 18.12 0.46
CA GLY A 80 1.33 18.21 0.18
C GLY A 80 0.85 17.29 -0.94
N ASP A 81 1.70 16.39 -1.46
CA ASP A 81 1.29 15.32 -2.34
C ASP A 81 0.63 14.19 -1.52
N GLU A 82 -0.40 13.59 -2.08
CA GLU A 82 -1.15 12.51 -1.42
C GLU A 82 -0.75 11.16 -1.99
N TRP A 83 -0.48 10.20 -1.10
CA TRP A 83 -0.07 8.85 -1.43
C TRP A 83 -1.02 7.81 -0.87
N ASN A 84 -1.26 6.77 -1.64
CA ASN A 84 -1.95 5.58 -1.17
C ASN A 84 -1.31 4.32 -1.75
N SER A 85 -1.44 3.21 -1.02
CA SER A 85 -0.90 1.91 -1.42
C SER A 85 -1.95 0.83 -1.22
N PHE A 86 -1.98 -0.10 -2.17
CA PHE A 86 -2.86 -1.26 -2.13
C PHE A 86 -2.08 -2.50 -2.55
N GLY A 87 -2.23 -3.60 -1.82
CA GLY A 87 -1.66 -4.90 -2.15
C GLY A 87 -2.76 -5.94 -2.37
N GLN A 88 -2.58 -6.78 -3.39
CA GLN A 88 -3.49 -7.88 -3.70
C GLN A 88 -2.69 -9.09 -4.14
N ALA A 89 -2.89 -10.22 -3.47
CA ALA A 89 -2.37 -11.51 -3.91
C ALA A 89 -3.44 -12.27 -4.69
N ILE A 90 -3.04 -12.88 -5.80
CA ILE A 90 -3.85 -13.82 -6.59
C ILE A 90 -3.24 -15.20 -6.41
N SER A 91 -4.00 -16.11 -5.84
CA SER A 91 -3.60 -17.50 -5.64
C SER A 91 -3.90 -18.36 -6.86
N HIS A 92 -3.04 -19.35 -7.09
CA HIS A 92 -3.40 -20.46 -7.97
C HIS A 92 -4.40 -21.40 -7.26
N VAL A 93 -5.23 -22.09 -8.03
CA VAL A 93 -6.24 -23.01 -7.49
C VAL A 93 -5.62 -24.14 -6.64
N ASP A 94 -4.43 -24.60 -7.03
CA ASP A 94 -3.69 -25.65 -6.33
C ASP A 94 -2.79 -25.14 -5.19
N ASN A 95 -2.60 -23.82 -5.09
CA ASN A 95 -1.78 -23.16 -4.07
C ASN A 95 -2.47 -21.87 -3.57
N PRO A 96 -3.56 -22.01 -2.79
CA PRO A 96 -4.32 -20.87 -2.31
C PRO A 96 -3.50 -20.08 -1.30
N VAL A 97 -3.40 -18.76 -1.53
CA VAL A 97 -2.84 -17.82 -0.55
C VAL A 97 -3.71 -17.86 0.70
N GLN A 98 -3.12 -18.26 1.81
CA GLN A 98 -3.79 -18.08 3.10
C GLN A 98 -3.85 -16.57 3.38
N PRO A 99 -5.03 -16.02 3.69
CA PRO A 99 -5.11 -14.63 4.11
C PRO A 99 -4.20 -14.46 5.33
N GLU A 100 -3.17 -13.64 5.21
CA GLU A 100 -2.39 -13.26 6.38
C GLU A 100 -3.35 -12.64 7.39
N GLN A 101 -3.68 -13.42 8.41
CA GLN A 101 -4.30 -12.85 9.60
C GLN A 101 -3.31 -11.81 10.11
N PRO A 102 -3.71 -10.54 10.30
CA PRO A 102 -2.83 -9.58 10.95
C PRO A 102 -2.51 -10.13 12.33
N VAL A 103 -1.37 -10.80 12.42
CA VAL A 103 -0.88 -11.33 13.68
C VAL A 103 -0.39 -10.12 14.46
N PHE A 104 -1.27 -9.51 15.23
CA PHE A 104 -0.90 -8.61 16.31
C PHE A 104 -0.25 -9.42 17.44
N ASN A 105 0.74 -10.24 17.11
CA ASN A 105 1.61 -10.89 18.08
C ASN A 105 2.71 -9.90 18.48
N ARG A 106 2.31 -8.83 19.11
CA ARG A 106 3.21 -8.12 19.97
C ARG A 106 3.23 -8.89 21.29
N ASP A 107 4.28 -9.64 21.53
CA ASP A 107 4.53 -10.21 22.84
C ASP A 107 4.58 -9.06 23.86
N ILE A 108 3.58 -9.04 24.75
CA ILE A 108 3.53 -8.03 25.82
C ILE A 108 4.64 -8.39 26.81
N GLY A 109 5.74 -7.66 26.70
CA GLY A 109 6.91 -7.87 27.56
C GLY A 109 6.72 -7.30 28.97
N VAL A 110 7.66 -7.62 29.83
CA VAL A 110 7.71 -7.11 31.24
C VAL A 110 7.67 -5.57 31.25
N LEU A 111 8.29 -4.93 30.26
CA LEU A 111 8.30 -3.46 30.13
C LEU A 111 6.89 -2.90 29.89
N ASP A 112 6.11 -3.54 29.01
CA ASP A 112 4.75 -3.12 28.69
C ASP A 112 3.85 -3.25 29.94
N TRP A 113 3.99 -4.35 30.68
CA TRP A 113 3.28 -4.55 31.95
C TRP A 113 3.68 -3.53 33.01
N SER A 114 4.98 -3.16 33.07
CA SER A 114 5.46 -2.14 34.00
C SER A 114 4.88 -0.75 33.69
N VAL A 115 4.85 -0.37 32.42
CA VAL A 115 4.25 0.90 31.97
C VAL A 115 2.74 0.93 32.24
N PHE A 116 2.05 -0.17 31.96
CA PHE A 116 0.62 -0.30 32.20
C PHE A 116 0.28 -0.17 33.70
N THR A 117 1.00 -0.88 34.57
CA THR A 117 0.76 -0.86 36.03
C THR A 117 1.08 0.49 36.62
N LEU A 118 2.16 1.16 36.18
CA LEU A 118 2.52 2.51 36.60
C LEU A 118 1.43 3.53 36.16
N GLY A 119 0.97 3.47 34.94
CA GLY A 119 -0.10 4.32 34.43
C GLY A 119 -1.40 4.13 35.20
N LEU A 120 -1.80 2.88 35.44
CA LEU A 120 -3.00 2.56 36.21
C LEU A 120 -2.89 3.08 37.66
N SER A 121 -1.74 2.89 38.31
CA SER A 121 -1.48 3.35 39.70
C SER A 121 -1.54 4.88 39.80
N ALA A 122 -0.96 5.58 38.82
CA ALA A 122 -1.04 7.06 38.76
C ALA A 122 -2.47 7.54 38.59
N LEU A 123 -3.27 6.86 37.75
CA LEU A 123 -4.66 7.21 37.50
C LEU A 123 -5.53 6.99 38.75
N VAL A 124 -5.34 5.87 39.45
CA VAL A 124 -6.02 5.59 40.73
C VAL A 124 -5.63 6.62 41.79
N PHE A 125 -4.34 6.96 41.91
CA PHE A 125 -3.88 7.99 42.85
C PHE A 125 -4.50 9.36 42.57
N PHE A 126 -4.53 9.76 41.29
CA PHE A 126 -5.15 11.01 40.87
C PHE A 126 -6.65 11.01 41.19
N PHE A 127 -7.35 9.91 40.90
CA PHE A 127 -8.78 9.78 41.20
C PHE A 127 -9.07 9.92 42.70
N ILE A 128 -8.29 9.28 43.56
CA ILE A 128 -8.43 9.39 45.02
C ILE A 128 -8.19 10.84 45.48
N ARG A 129 -7.25 11.55 44.82
CA ARG A 129 -6.94 12.96 45.20
C ARG A 129 -8.01 13.94 44.75
N VAL A 130 -8.72 13.68 43.64
CA VAL A 130 -9.75 14.57 43.09
C VAL A 130 -11.08 14.41 43.82
N ILE A 131 -11.38 13.19 44.32
CA ILE A 131 -12.66 12.92 45.02
C ILE A 131 -12.60 13.31 46.54
N ARG A 132 -11.42 13.57 47.05
CA ARG A 132 -11.24 14.01 48.46
C ARG A 132 -11.18 15.53 48.56
#